data_6b4f9a8bc78180fa0750bd3e9e92106a
#
_entry.id   6b4f9a8bc78180fa0750bd3e9e92106a
#
_cell.length_a   1.000
_cell.length_b   1.000
_cell.length_c   1.000
_cell.angle_alpha   90.00
_cell.angle_beta   90.00
_cell.angle_gamma   90.00
#
_symmetry.space_group_name_H-M   'P 1'
#
loop_
_entity.id
_entity.type
_entity.pdbx_description
1 polymer ?
#
loop_
_entity_poly.entity_id
_entity_poly.type
_entity_poly.pdbx_seq_one_letter_code
_entity_poly.pdbx_strand_id
1 'polypeptide(L)'
;GNHAQGLALAARELGILATIVMPRTTPEIKVEGVRSRGATVVLHGDSFPEALAYSLKLVDEQGFVYIHPYDDPDTIAGQGTVAMEILRQQPGQLDAIFVPVGGGGLIAGIAA
;
A
#
# COMPACT_ATOMS: atom_id res chain seq x y z
N GLY A 1 2.05 5.38 -4.93
CA GLY A 1 0.89 5.87 -4.18
C GLY A 1 1.03 5.61 -2.68
N ASN A 2 -0.05 5.76 -1.96
CA ASN A 2 -0.08 5.61 -0.49
C ASN A 2 0.31 4.20 -0.04
N HIS A 3 -0.16 3.16 -0.76
CA HIS A 3 0.19 1.78 -0.45
C HIS A 3 1.71 1.54 -0.49
N ALA A 4 2.39 1.99 -1.53
CA ALA A 4 3.84 1.85 -1.67
C ALA A 4 4.60 2.56 -0.54
N GLN A 5 4.16 3.76 -0.15
CA GLN A 5 4.76 4.50 0.96
C GLN A 5 4.50 3.84 2.31
N GLY A 6 3.29 3.33 2.54
CA GLY A 6 2.92 2.58 3.74
C GLY A 6 3.74 1.30 3.88
N LEU A 7 3.86 0.54 2.79
CA LEU A 7 4.66 -0.68 2.76
C LEU A 7 6.15 -0.38 3.04
N ALA A 8 6.71 0.64 2.39
CA ALA A 8 8.09 1.05 2.62
C ALA A 8 8.35 1.46 4.07
N LEU A 9 7.42 2.21 4.67
CA LEU A 9 7.51 2.61 6.07
C LEU A 9 7.45 1.40 7.01
N ALA A 10 6.46 0.53 6.84
CA ALA A 10 6.30 -0.67 7.67
C ALA A 10 7.51 -1.60 7.57
N ALA A 11 8.02 -1.83 6.37
CA ALA A 11 9.22 -2.64 6.16
C ALA A 11 10.44 -2.04 6.87
N ARG A 12 10.63 -0.72 6.81
CA ARG A 12 11.71 -0.04 7.53
C ARG A 12 11.60 -0.24 9.04
N GLU A 13 10.41 -0.04 9.61
CA GLU A 13 10.19 -0.19 11.05
C GLU A 13 10.40 -1.64 11.53
N LEU A 14 10.14 -2.62 10.67
CA LEU A 14 10.34 -4.04 10.96
C LEU A 14 11.74 -4.55 10.59
N GLY A 15 12.59 -3.72 9.99
CA GLY A 15 13.92 -4.15 9.52
C GLY A 15 13.88 -5.12 8.35
N ILE A 16 12.83 -5.08 7.53
CA ILE A 16 12.61 -5.94 6.36
C ILE A 16 12.91 -5.15 5.09
N LEU A 17 13.47 -5.82 4.08
CA LEU A 17 13.68 -5.20 2.77
C LEU A 17 12.36 -5.14 1.99
N ALA A 18 12.06 -3.98 1.42
CA ALA A 18 10.94 -3.79 0.52
C ALA A 18 11.43 -3.36 -0.86
N THR A 19 10.85 -3.96 -1.91
CA THR A 19 11.06 -3.58 -3.30
C THR A 19 9.74 -3.09 -3.88
N ILE A 20 9.73 -1.86 -4.39
CA ILE A 20 8.56 -1.24 -4.98
C ILE A 20 8.81 -1.05 -6.47
N VAL A 21 7.95 -1.65 -7.29
CA VAL A 21 7.97 -1.46 -8.75
C VAL A 21 6.99 -0.36 -9.12
N MET A 22 7.46 0.60 -9.89
CA MET A 22 6.66 1.75 -10.35
C MET A 22 6.86 1.95 -11.86
N PRO A 23 5.85 2.44 -12.60
CA PRO A 23 6.06 2.88 -13.98
C PRO A 23 7.12 3.98 -14.07
N ARG A 24 7.84 4.02 -15.19
CA ARG A 24 8.81 5.10 -15.46
C ARG A 24 8.16 6.48 -15.54
N THR A 25 6.87 6.53 -15.82
CA THR A 25 6.05 7.75 -15.87
C THR A 25 5.64 8.28 -14.49
N THR A 26 6.00 7.57 -13.41
CA THR A 26 5.65 7.99 -12.05
C THR A 26 6.36 9.31 -11.70
N PRO A 27 5.63 10.33 -11.20
CA PRO A 27 6.23 11.60 -10.79
C PRO A 27 7.32 11.40 -9.74
N GLU A 28 8.44 12.14 -9.90
CA GLU A 28 9.63 12.01 -9.04
C GLU A 28 9.31 12.18 -7.54
N ILE A 29 8.39 13.08 -7.20
CA ILE A 29 7.97 13.28 -5.81
C ILE A 29 7.40 11.99 -5.16
N LYS A 30 6.73 11.15 -5.94
CA LYS A 30 6.19 9.86 -5.46
C LYS A 30 7.29 8.80 -5.35
N VAL A 31 8.21 8.81 -6.30
CA VAL A 31 9.39 7.92 -6.29
C VAL A 31 10.25 8.23 -5.07
N GLU A 32 10.56 9.50 -4.85
CA GLU A 32 11.38 9.94 -3.71
C GLU A 32 10.66 9.71 -2.37
N GLY A 33 9.35 9.87 -2.32
CA GLY A 33 8.55 9.56 -1.15
C GLY A 33 8.65 8.10 -0.70
N VAL A 34 8.86 7.16 -1.63
CA VAL A 34 9.10 5.74 -1.31
C VAL A 34 10.58 5.50 -0.98
N ARG A 35 11.48 6.06 -1.79
CA ARG A 35 12.92 5.90 -1.64
C ARG A 35 13.44 6.43 -0.29
N SER A 36 12.95 7.58 0.15
CA SER A 36 13.29 8.19 1.44
C SER A 36 12.85 7.35 2.65
N ARG A 37 11.91 6.42 2.46
CA ARG A 37 11.49 5.46 3.49
C ARG A 37 12.32 4.17 3.50
N GLY A 38 13.40 4.11 2.71
CA GLY A 38 14.34 3.00 2.70
C GLY A 38 14.00 1.83 1.79
N ALA A 39 12.93 1.92 1.00
CA ALA A 39 12.61 0.87 0.04
C ALA A 39 13.45 1.00 -1.24
N THR A 40 13.75 -0.14 -1.85
CA THR A 40 14.32 -0.20 -3.19
C THR A 40 13.24 0.12 -4.22
N VAL A 41 13.46 1.12 -5.06
CA VAL A 41 12.52 1.47 -6.14
C VAL A 41 13.07 0.96 -7.47
N VAL A 42 12.23 0.20 -8.17
CA VAL A 42 12.49 -0.27 -9.53
C VAL A 42 11.50 0.41 -10.46
N LEU A 43 12.00 1.20 -11.40
CA LEU A 43 11.19 1.84 -12.44
C LEU A 43 11.12 0.91 -13.65
N HIS A 44 9.94 0.38 -13.95
CA HIS A 44 9.73 -0.55 -15.06
C HIS A 44 8.38 -0.33 -15.73
N GLY A 45 8.40 -0.40 -17.07
CA GLY A 45 7.21 -0.17 -17.89
C GLY A 45 6.77 1.30 -17.92
N ASP A 46 5.80 1.59 -18.75
CA ASP A 46 5.24 2.95 -18.93
C ASP A 46 3.82 3.05 -18.36
N SER A 47 3.27 1.91 -17.89
CA SER A 47 1.93 1.80 -17.33
C SER A 47 1.92 0.98 -16.03
N PHE A 48 0.85 1.13 -15.24
CA PHE A 48 0.65 0.32 -14.04
C PHE A 48 0.57 -1.18 -14.33
N PRO A 49 -0.16 -1.67 -15.37
CA PRO A 49 -0.17 -3.10 -15.69
C PRO A 49 1.22 -3.67 -16.00
N GLU A 50 2.06 -2.93 -16.68
CA GLU A 50 3.44 -3.37 -16.98
C GLU A 50 4.30 -3.46 -15.71
N ALA A 51 4.20 -2.48 -14.84
CA ALA A 51 4.90 -2.50 -13.55
C ALA A 51 4.40 -3.65 -12.67
N LEU A 52 3.09 -3.93 -12.65
CA LEU A 52 2.50 -5.06 -11.95
C LEU A 52 3.02 -6.39 -12.49
N ALA A 53 3.00 -6.58 -13.80
CA ALA A 53 3.50 -7.81 -14.42
C ALA A 53 4.97 -8.06 -14.06
N TYR A 54 5.78 -7.02 -14.04
CA TYR A 54 7.17 -7.13 -13.65
C TYR A 54 7.34 -7.45 -12.15
N SER A 55 6.51 -6.88 -11.28
CA SER A 55 6.55 -7.20 -9.85
C SER A 55 6.22 -8.68 -9.59
N LEU A 56 5.23 -9.24 -10.29
CA LEU A 56 4.89 -10.67 -10.20
C LEU A 56 6.02 -11.56 -10.74
N LYS A 57 6.71 -11.14 -11.79
CA LYS A 57 7.90 -11.83 -12.27
C LYS A 57 9.01 -11.87 -11.21
N LEU A 58 9.24 -10.78 -10.49
CA LEU A 58 10.22 -10.76 -9.39
C LEU A 58 9.82 -11.70 -8.24
N VAL A 59 8.52 -11.84 -7.96
CA VAL A 59 8.01 -12.84 -6.99
C VAL A 59 8.44 -14.25 -7.40
N ASP A 60 8.21 -14.62 -8.66
CA ASP A 60 8.56 -15.95 -9.17
C ASP A 60 10.08 -16.19 -9.21
N GLU A 61 10.85 -15.20 -9.65
CA GLU A 61 12.30 -15.36 -9.85
C GLU A 61 13.11 -15.23 -8.56
N GLN A 62 12.67 -14.40 -7.62
CA GLN A 62 13.44 -14.06 -6.42
C GLN A 62 12.78 -14.51 -5.11
N GLY A 63 11.59 -15.10 -5.18
CA GLY A 63 10.88 -15.60 -4.00
C GLY A 63 10.33 -14.48 -3.11
N PHE A 64 10.09 -13.29 -3.65
CA PHE A 64 9.47 -12.21 -2.90
C PHE A 64 8.02 -12.52 -2.54
N VAL A 65 7.55 -11.96 -1.43
CA VAL A 65 6.13 -11.95 -1.07
C VAL A 65 5.46 -10.73 -1.68
N TYR A 66 4.41 -10.94 -2.47
CA TYR A 66 3.63 -9.85 -3.05
C TYR A 66 2.59 -9.36 -2.04
N ILE A 67 2.61 -8.06 -1.74
CA ILE A 67 1.62 -7.43 -0.87
C ILE A 67 0.64 -6.66 -1.76
N HIS A 68 -0.55 -7.22 -1.94
CA HIS A 68 -1.58 -6.60 -2.78
C HIS A 68 -2.06 -5.26 -2.18
N PRO A 69 -2.27 -4.21 -2.99
CA PRO A 69 -2.61 -2.87 -2.50
C PRO A 69 -4.01 -2.76 -1.85
N TYR A 70 -4.93 -3.69 -2.07
CA TYR A 70 -6.29 -3.63 -1.52
C TYR A 70 -7.02 -4.98 -1.40
N ASP A 71 -6.77 -5.93 -2.28
CA ASP A 71 -7.50 -7.22 -2.33
C ASP A 71 -6.68 -8.33 -1.67
N ASP A 72 -6.47 -8.16 -0.38
CA ASP A 72 -5.74 -9.09 0.48
C ASP A 72 -6.28 -8.97 1.91
N PRO A 73 -6.60 -10.08 2.59
CA PRO A 73 -7.18 -10.06 3.94
C PRO A 73 -6.34 -9.28 4.97
N ASP A 74 -5.03 -9.44 4.95
CA ASP A 74 -4.16 -8.75 5.90
C ASP A 74 -4.06 -7.26 5.59
N THR A 75 -4.01 -6.89 4.31
CA THR A 75 -4.07 -5.50 3.87
C THR A 75 -5.40 -4.85 4.29
N ILE A 76 -6.52 -5.53 4.08
CA ILE A 76 -7.86 -5.06 4.49
C ILE A 76 -7.93 -4.91 6.01
N ALA A 77 -7.46 -5.88 6.78
CA ALA A 77 -7.43 -5.80 8.23
C ALA A 77 -6.59 -4.60 8.72
N GLY A 78 -5.44 -4.36 8.08
CA GLY A 78 -4.61 -3.17 8.35
C GLY A 78 -5.36 -1.87 8.09
N GLN A 79 -6.16 -1.78 7.02
CA GLN A 79 -6.99 -0.61 6.74
C GLN A 79 -8.10 -0.42 7.78
N GLY A 80 -8.63 -1.49 8.36
CA GLY A 80 -9.63 -1.46 9.43
C GLY A 80 -9.16 -0.75 10.69
N THR A 81 -7.86 -0.66 10.92
CA THR A 81 -7.30 0.08 12.07
C THR A 81 -7.66 1.56 12.04
N VAL A 82 -7.94 2.14 10.86
CA VAL A 82 -8.45 3.52 10.72
C VAL A 82 -9.78 3.69 11.46
N ALA A 83 -10.72 2.77 11.28
CA ALA A 83 -12.01 2.80 11.99
C ALA A 83 -11.81 2.63 13.50
N MET A 84 -10.93 1.73 13.92
CA MET A 84 -10.62 1.55 15.34
C MET A 84 -10.10 2.84 15.99
N GLU A 85 -9.22 3.57 15.30
CA GLU A 85 -8.69 4.85 15.79
C GLU A 85 -9.78 5.93 15.82
N ILE A 86 -10.62 6.02 14.78
CA ILE A 86 -11.76 6.96 14.75
C ILE A 86 -12.67 6.72 15.95
N LEU A 87 -13.06 5.47 16.21
CA LEU A 87 -13.96 5.11 17.31
C LEU A 87 -13.33 5.38 18.68
N ARG A 88 -12.03 5.25 18.83
CA ARG A 88 -11.32 5.59 20.07
C ARG A 88 -11.24 7.10 20.30
N GLN A 89 -11.01 7.87 19.24
CA GLN A 89 -10.85 9.32 19.30
C GLN A 89 -12.17 10.05 19.38
N GLN A 90 -13.25 9.44 18.89
CA GLN A 90 -14.61 9.96 18.91
C GLN A 90 -15.52 8.99 19.70
N PRO A 91 -15.58 9.10 21.04
CA PRO A 91 -16.33 8.16 21.89
C PRO A 91 -17.85 8.36 21.85
N GLY A 92 -18.34 9.40 21.17
CA GLY A 92 -19.77 9.65 20.98
C GLY A 92 -20.34 8.82 19.83
N GLN A 93 -21.66 8.86 19.69
CA GLN A 93 -22.34 8.22 18.57
C GLN A 93 -21.92 8.91 17.25
N LEU A 94 -21.62 8.11 16.24
CA LEU A 94 -21.38 8.54 14.87
C LEU A 94 -22.57 8.11 14.01
N ASP A 95 -23.12 9.05 13.25
CA ASP A 95 -24.23 8.75 12.33
C ASP A 95 -23.71 8.24 10.97
N ALA A 96 -22.53 8.69 10.54
CA ALA A 96 -21.94 8.28 9.28
C ALA A 96 -20.42 8.50 9.26
N ILE A 97 -19.72 7.70 8.47
CA ILE A 97 -18.31 7.89 8.09
C ILE A 97 -18.25 7.87 6.56
N PHE A 98 -17.70 8.93 5.96
CA PHE A 98 -17.51 9.02 4.51
C PHE A 98 -16.09 8.52 4.16
N VAL A 99 -16.03 7.50 3.31
CA VAL A 99 -14.77 6.83 2.95
C VAL A 99 -14.54 6.93 1.44
N PRO A 100 -13.37 7.40 0.97
CA PRO A 100 -13.04 7.36 -0.44
C PRO A 100 -12.85 5.91 -0.92
N VAL A 101 -13.37 5.57 -2.09
CA VAL A 101 -13.32 4.22 -2.64
C VAL A 101 -12.51 4.20 -3.94
N GLY A 102 -11.33 3.56 -3.91
CA GLY A 102 -10.58 3.16 -5.09
C GLY A 102 -10.74 1.66 -5.33
N GLY A 103 -9.75 0.86 -4.98
CA GLY A 103 -9.80 -0.61 -5.06
C GLY A 103 -10.70 -1.30 -4.03
N GLY A 104 -11.20 -0.57 -3.03
CA GLY A 104 -12.16 -1.06 -2.06
C GLY A 104 -11.56 -1.57 -0.73
N GLY A 105 -10.24 -1.72 -0.62
CA GLY A 105 -9.62 -2.26 0.59
C GLY A 105 -9.84 -1.39 1.84
N LEU A 106 -9.77 -0.07 1.69
CA LEU A 106 -9.99 0.86 2.80
C LEU A 106 -11.41 0.77 3.34
N ILE A 107 -12.43 0.88 2.46
CA ILE A 107 -13.82 0.81 2.90
C ILE A 107 -14.18 -0.58 3.42
N ALA A 108 -13.63 -1.64 2.85
CA ALA A 108 -13.84 -3.00 3.35
C ALA A 108 -13.32 -3.16 4.79
N GLY A 109 -12.14 -2.64 5.08
CA GLY A 109 -11.56 -2.66 6.43
C GLY A 109 -12.32 -1.78 7.42
N ILE A 110 -12.74 -0.58 7.00
CA ILE A 110 -13.48 0.36 7.87
C ILE A 110 -14.88 -0.17 8.21
N ALA A 111 -15.54 -0.85 7.25
CA ALA A 111 -16.90 -1.34 7.41
C ALA A 111 -17.01 -2.67 8.19
N ALA A 112 -15.90 -3.37 8.32
CA ALA A 112 -15.88 -4.62 9.09
C ALA A 112 -15.93 -4.37 10.59
#